data_dc9f2b984d31d6273f888d7b468098c5
#
_entry.id   dc9f2b984d31d6273f888d7b468098c5
#
_cell.length_a   1.000
_cell.length_b   1.000
_cell.length_c   1.000
_cell.angle_alpha   90.00
_cell.angle_beta   90.00
_cell.angle_gamma   90.00
#
_symmetry.space_group_name_H-M   'P 1'
#
loop_
_entity.id
_entity.type
_entity.pdbx_description
1 polymer ?
#
loop_
_entity_poly.entity_id
_entity_poly.type
_entity_poly.pdbx_seq_one_letter_code
_entity_poly.pdbx_strand_id
1 'polypeptide(L)' 'MNNPQQPQMNVDFSQTTAEVCEACENDTFIQVYQMRKLSALLSPTGQKSMIPIQVFACAKCGNINSTFLPKND' A
#
# COMPACT_ATOMS: atom_id res chain seq x y z
N MET A 1 20.64 14.53 -14.04
CA MET A 1 19.22 14.88 -14.05
C MET A 1 18.51 14.29 -12.85
N ASN A 2 17.78 15.09 -12.17
CA ASN A 2 17.08 14.63 -10.99
C ASN A 2 15.90 13.77 -11.32
N ASN A 3 15.67 12.80 -10.49
CA ASN A 3 14.46 12.01 -10.56
C ASN A 3 13.43 12.64 -9.63
N PRO A 4 12.43 13.34 -10.18
CA PRO A 4 11.48 14.04 -9.32
C PRO A 4 10.58 13.12 -8.51
N GLN A 5 10.57 11.84 -8.86
CA GLN A 5 9.71 10.90 -8.15
C GLN A 5 10.37 10.37 -6.91
N GLN A 6 11.63 10.67 -6.70
CA GLN A 6 12.34 10.19 -5.54
C GLN A 6 12.95 11.36 -4.81
N PRO A 7 12.25 11.86 -3.81
CA PRO A 7 12.82 12.95 -3.02
C PRO A 7 14.11 12.50 -2.38
N GLN A 8 15.00 13.43 -2.27
CA GLN A 8 16.24 13.20 -1.57
C GLN A 8 15.95 12.99 -0.11
N MET A 9 16.35 11.83 0.38
CA MET A 9 16.19 11.55 1.80
C MET A 9 17.56 11.39 2.40
N ASN A 10 17.83 12.16 3.40
CA ASN A 10 19.09 12.09 4.12
C ASN A 10 18.99 11.05 5.23
N VAL A 11 18.53 9.87 4.87
CA VAL A 11 18.30 8.82 5.83
C VAL A 11 19.34 7.73 5.61
N ASP A 12 19.97 7.35 6.69
CA ASP A 12 20.92 6.25 6.66
C ASP A 12 20.12 4.95 6.83
N PHE A 13 20.30 4.03 5.90
CA PHE A 13 19.57 2.76 5.97
C PHE A 13 19.85 2.02 7.27
N SER A 14 21.01 2.24 7.87
CA SER A 14 21.29 1.58 9.14
C SER A 14 20.37 2.06 10.26
N GLN A 15 19.68 3.17 10.06
CA GLN A 15 18.76 3.71 11.05
C GLN A 15 17.32 3.30 10.78
N THR A 16 17.10 2.47 9.80
CA THR A 16 15.78 1.97 9.47
C THR A 16 15.68 0.49 9.81
N THR A 17 14.47 0.00 9.85
CA THR A 17 14.23 -1.42 10.03
C THR A 17 13.53 -1.95 8.80
N ALA A 18 13.82 -3.20 8.46
CA ALA A 18 13.19 -3.84 7.32
C ALA A 18 11.76 -4.19 7.67
N GLU A 19 10.86 -3.94 6.71
CA GLU A 19 9.50 -4.43 6.82
C GLU A 19 9.48 -5.85 6.29
N VAL A 20 8.92 -6.77 7.05
CA VAL A 20 8.84 -8.16 6.61
C VAL A 20 7.39 -8.59 6.53
N CYS A 21 7.14 -9.56 5.67
CA CYS A 21 5.80 -10.09 5.48
C CYS A 21 5.33 -10.79 6.75
N GLU A 22 4.11 -10.46 7.16
CA GLU A 22 3.54 -11.05 8.37
C GLU A 22 3.23 -12.53 8.20
N ALA A 23 3.14 -13.00 6.95
CA ALA A 23 2.79 -14.38 6.69
C ALA A 23 4.00 -15.26 6.41
N CYS A 24 5.00 -14.76 5.67
CA CYS A 24 6.12 -15.60 5.26
C CYS A 24 7.48 -14.99 5.56
N GLU A 25 7.51 -13.79 6.12
CA GLU A 25 8.74 -13.12 6.56
C GLU A 25 9.65 -12.70 5.40
N ASN A 26 9.13 -12.70 4.18
CA ASN A 26 9.86 -12.14 3.05
C ASN A 26 9.97 -10.63 3.21
N ASP A 27 11.06 -10.06 2.72
CA ASP A 27 11.32 -8.64 2.95
C ASP A 27 11.20 -7.79 1.68
N THR A 28 10.61 -8.32 0.61
CA THR A 28 10.40 -7.55 -0.60
C THR A 28 8.92 -7.52 -0.92
N PHE A 29 8.47 -6.39 -1.50
CA PHE A 29 7.06 -6.16 -1.75
C PHE A 29 6.88 -5.57 -3.13
N ILE A 30 5.71 -5.77 -3.70
CA ILE A 30 5.32 -5.18 -4.97
C ILE A 30 4.12 -4.27 -4.75
N GLN A 31 3.99 -3.29 -5.63
CA GLN A 31 2.90 -2.35 -5.54
C GLN A 31 1.66 -2.95 -6.20
N VAL A 32 0.54 -2.92 -5.47
CA VAL A 32 -0.74 -3.41 -5.97
C VAL A 32 -1.83 -2.45 -5.55
N TYR A 33 -3.03 -2.65 -6.08
CA TYR A 33 -4.17 -1.83 -5.70
C TYR A 33 -5.23 -2.70 -5.08
N GLN A 34 -5.67 -2.31 -3.90
CA GLN A 34 -6.84 -2.90 -3.28
C GLN A 34 -8.05 -2.12 -3.78
N MET A 35 -9.04 -2.84 -4.29
CA MET A 35 -10.23 -2.18 -4.83
C MET A 35 -11.32 -2.19 -3.78
N ARG A 36 -11.84 -1.02 -3.48
CA ARG A 36 -12.93 -0.87 -2.53
C ARG A 36 -14.17 -0.41 -3.27
N LYS A 37 -15.31 -0.90 -2.85
CA LYS A 37 -16.59 -0.53 -3.44
C LYS A 37 -17.28 0.49 -2.56
N LEU A 38 -17.86 1.48 -3.20
CA LEU A 38 -18.69 2.45 -2.52
C LEU A 38 -20.09 2.33 -3.07
N SER A 39 -21.06 2.11 -2.18
CA SER A 39 -22.45 1.93 -2.59
C SER A 39 -23.03 3.23 -3.12
N ALA A 40 -24.08 3.11 -3.91
CA ALA A 40 -24.73 4.29 -4.48
C ALA A 40 -25.27 5.20 -3.39
N LEU A 41 -25.70 4.63 -2.28
CA LEU A 41 -26.27 5.42 -1.19
C LEU A 41 -25.27 6.33 -0.54
N LEU A 42 -24.00 5.89 -0.50
CA LEU A 42 -22.95 6.65 0.16
C LEU A 42 -22.10 7.45 -0.80
N SER A 43 -22.31 7.24 -2.10
CA SER A 43 -21.53 7.94 -3.11
C SER A 43 -22.06 9.36 -3.31
N PRO A 44 -21.17 10.36 -3.41
CA PRO A 44 -21.62 11.72 -3.68
C PRO A 44 -22.36 11.86 -5.00
N THR A 45 -22.09 10.99 -5.96
CA THR A 45 -22.76 11.05 -7.27
C THR A 45 -24.02 10.20 -7.33
N GLY A 46 -24.31 9.43 -6.28
CA GLY A 46 -25.46 8.56 -6.28
C GLY A 46 -25.29 7.30 -7.10
N GLN A 47 -24.07 6.98 -7.49
CA GLN A 47 -23.76 5.81 -8.29
C GLN A 47 -22.71 4.97 -7.61
N LYS A 48 -22.77 3.67 -7.84
CA LYS A 48 -21.72 2.79 -7.37
C LYS A 48 -20.38 3.20 -7.95
N SER A 49 -19.35 3.09 -7.16
CA SER A 49 -18.02 3.39 -7.65
C SER A 49 -17.01 2.44 -7.03
N MET A 50 -15.87 2.33 -7.69
CA MET A 50 -14.74 1.55 -7.23
C MET A 50 -13.62 2.51 -6.89
N ILE A 51 -13.02 2.30 -5.74
CA ILE A 51 -11.96 3.17 -5.25
C ILE A 51 -10.68 2.35 -5.17
N PRO A 52 -9.68 2.66 -6.00
CA PRO A 52 -8.39 1.97 -5.90
C PRO A 52 -7.56 2.56 -4.76
N ILE A 53 -7.01 1.70 -3.94
CA ILE A 53 -6.14 2.11 -2.85
C ILE A 53 -4.81 1.41 -3.05
N GLN A 54 -3.75 2.19 -3.19
CA GLN A 54 -2.43 1.65 -3.41
C GLN A 54 -1.91 1.03 -2.14
N VAL A 55 -1.49 -0.22 -2.22
CA VAL A 55 -0.88 -0.93 -1.11
C VAL A 55 0.27 -1.77 -1.64
N PHE A 56 0.98 -2.42 -0.74
CA PHE A 56 2.09 -3.28 -1.11
C PHE A 56 1.81 -4.70 -0.67
N ALA A 57 2.05 -5.63 -1.56
CA ALA A 57 1.87 -7.05 -1.28
C ALA A 57 3.22 -7.75 -1.29
N CYS A 58 3.36 -8.76 -0.46
CA CYS A 58 4.58 -9.54 -0.43
C CYS A 58 4.88 -10.10 -1.82
N ALA A 59 6.12 -9.91 -2.26
CA ALA A 59 6.50 -10.37 -3.60
C ALA A 59 6.54 -11.88 -3.69
N LYS A 60 6.58 -12.56 -2.55
CA LYS A 60 6.69 -14.03 -2.54
C LYS A 60 5.34 -14.71 -2.37
N CYS A 61 4.55 -14.29 -1.38
CA CYS A 61 3.31 -14.99 -1.07
C CYS A 61 2.06 -14.16 -1.35
N GLY A 62 2.21 -12.87 -1.65
CA GLY A 62 1.08 -12.02 -1.97
C GLY A 62 0.35 -11.45 -0.79
N ASN A 63 0.79 -11.74 0.42
CA ASN A 63 0.15 -11.21 1.60
C ASN A 63 0.32 -9.69 1.68
N ILE A 64 -0.70 -9.00 2.13
CA ILE A 64 -0.62 -7.57 2.38
C ILE A 64 -0.58 -7.36 3.88
N ASN A 65 0.53 -6.82 4.36
CA ASN A 65 0.69 -6.58 5.78
C ASN A 65 -0.37 -5.62 6.28
N SER A 66 -0.77 -5.80 7.53
CA SER A 66 -1.78 -4.95 8.12
C SER A 66 -1.35 -3.50 8.19
N THR A 67 -0.04 -3.25 8.26
CA THR A 67 0.47 -1.89 8.31
C THR A 67 0.26 -1.13 7.01
N PHE A 68 0.04 -1.85 5.90
CA PHE A 68 -0.19 -1.21 4.61
C PHE A 68 -1.65 -0.98 4.31
N LEU A 69 -2.55 -1.54 5.10
CA LEU A 69 -3.97 -1.43 4.84
C LEU A 69 -4.51 -0.15 5.44
N PRO A 70 -5.50 0.47 4.78
CA PRO A 70 -6.12 1.66 5.35
C PRO A 70 -6.87 1.28 6.62
N LYS A 71 -6.90 2.22 7.55
CA LYS A 71 -7.63 2.00 8.78
C LYS A 71 -9.11 2.21 8.53
N ASN A 72 -9.91 1.34 9.13
CA ASN A 72 -11.36 1.47 9.12
C ASN A 72 -11.79 1.98 10.47
N ASP A 73 -12.16 3.21 10.48
CA ASP A 73 -12.63 3.80 11.73
C ASP A 73 -14.09 4.00 11.69
#